data_ed3b78345186a9f8242bab6360030e58
#
_entry.id   ed3b78345186a9f8242bab6360030e58
#
_cell.length_a   1.000
_cell.length_b   1.000
_cell.length_c   1.000
_cell.angle_alpha   90.00
_cell.angle_beta   90.00
_cell.angle_gamma   90.00
#
_symmetry.space_group_name_H-M   'P 1'
#
loop_
_entity.id
_entity.type
_entity.pdbx_description
1 polymer ?
#
loop_
_entity_poly.entity_id
_entity_poly.type
_entity_poly.pdbx_seq_one_letter_code
_entity_poly.pdbx_strand_id
1 'polypeptide(L)'
;MLTHFRSPRERRLRETRGGALLAVLWLSAGLAAIALSVSSNVRSETDRVSTSGEGLRASYLASGALERGILWVQWGYAGQNYSAPDGLPRFWTPNTRRLTMRFPSGDAQVEVIPETAKLNINRATPDDLYRLVLAVSGDPARAQQITDGIVDWRSPAAESSVFDQYYFSLGPTFRARHASLLEIEELLLVQGMSPELFYGNYTTGADGRLYARGGLRDCLSVWGSLGPFDVNTASPALMEAMGMTPEMAASIVATRQQRPFQNRQELAGALPPRIGMGSGVSIYTLRASARLRRADGSYSEVVRTAAATIKLFDPQTSPQALQILRWYDNAWSQAALPPYPGMAVRGGNVPGQPGFSGDSQP
;
A
#
# COMPACT_ATOMS: atom_id res chain seq x y z
N MET A 1 95.78 28.88 27.01
CA MET A 1 94.39 29.25 27.12
C MET A 1 93.82 29.29 25.68
N LEU A 2 93.33 28.14 25.15
CA LEU A 2 92.86 28.07 23.79
C LEU A 2 91.37 27.79 23.86
N THR A 3 90.56 28.78 23.56
CA THR A 3 89.09 28.71 23.45
C THR A 3 88.69 28.17 22.08
N HIS A 4 88.13 26.96 22.05
CA HIS A 4 87.52 26.34 20.85
C HIS A 4 86.25 27.14 20.53
N PHE A 5 86.26 27.89 19.45
CA PHE A 5 85.07 28.42 18.79
C PHE A 5 84.38 27.29 17.99
N ARG A 6 83.29 26.77 18.51
CA ARG A 6 82.40 25.86 17.73
C ARG A 6 81.65 26.71 16.69
N SER A 7 81.76 26.30 15.43
CA SER A 7 81.17 26.98 14.30
C SER A 7 79.62 26.93 14.31
N PRO A 8 78.94 28.03 13.92
CA PRO A 8 77.44 28.05 13.89
C PRO A 8 76.77 27.06 12.92
N ARG A 9 77.51 26.41 12.06
CA ARG A 9 77.00 25.48 11.05
C ARG A 9 76.54 24.11 11.62
N GLU A 10 77.14 23.68 12.73
CA GLU A 10 76.72 22.36 13.30
C GLU A 10 75.43 22.45 14.10
N ARG A 11 74.98 23.62 14.54
CA ARG A 11 73.69 23.76 15.22
C ARG A 11 72.50 23.70 14.27
N ARG A 12 72.63 24.17 13.01
CA ARG A 12 71.56 24.15 12.01
C ARG A 12 71.24 22.76 11.44
N LEU A 13 72.20 21.86 11.43
CA LEU A 13 72.04 20.48 10.91
C LEU A 13 71.29 19.54 11.89
N ARG A 14 71.22 19.90 13.18
CA ARG A 14 70.49 19.10 14.18
C ARG A 14 69.02 19.45 14.27
N GLU A 15 68.65 20.69 13.98
CA GLU A 15 67.26 21.17 14.02
C GLU A 15 66.44 20.69 12.79
N THR A 16 67.08 20.41 11.67
CA THR A 16 66.38 19.99 10.44
C THR A 16 66.01 18.50 10.43
N ARG A 17 66.60 17.66 11.29
CA ARG A 17 66.29 16.22 11.32
C ARG A 17 64.93 15.90 11.91
N GLY A 18 64.42 16.71 12.86
CA GLY A 18 63.07 16.57 13.42
C GLY A 18 61.95 17.07 12.49
N GLY A 19 62.25 18.15 11.73
CA GLY A 19 61.26 18.75 10.80
C GLY A 19 60.93 17.84 9.58
N ALA A 20 61.93 17.12 9.05
CA ALA A 20 61.72 16.20 7.95
C ALA A 20 60.78 15.03 8.34
N LEU A 21 60.98 14.50 9.55
CA LEU A 21 60.14 13.40 10.05
C LEU A 21 58.70 13.80 10.28
N LEU A 22 58.50 15.02 10.82
CA LEU A 22 57.17 15.62 10.96
C LEU A 22 56.49 15.88 9.60
N ALA A 23 57.25 16.41 8.61
CA ALA A 23 56.73 16.62 7.26
C ALA A 23 56.29 15.28 6.59
N VAL A 24 57.07 14.21 6.71
CA VAL A 24 56.70 12.86 6.21
C VAL A 24 55.48 12.35 6.93
N LEU A 25 55.36 12.53 8.24
CA LEU A 25 54.23 12.08 9.03
C LEU A 25 52.93 12.84 8.63
N TRP A 26 53.01 14.16 8.42
CA TRP A 26 51.90 14.94 7.92
C TRP A 26 51.51 14.57 6.50
N LEU A 27 52.48 14.31 5.62
CA LEU A 27 52.23 13.90 4.25
C LEU A 27 51.55 12.52 4.22
N SER A 28 52.05 11.56 5.01
CA SER A 28 51.45 10.24 5.10
C SER A 28 50.05 10.25 5.71
N ALA A 29 49.81 11.09 6.74
CA ALA A 29 48.47 11.27 7.31
C ALA A 29 47.51 11.90 6.30
N GLY A 30 47.96 12.90 5.53
CA GLY A 30 47.19 13.53 4.47
C GLY A 30 46.81 12.52 3.36
N LEU A 31 47.78 11.71 2.91
CA LEU A 31 47.53 10.69 1.92
C LEU A 31 46.58 9.59 2.44
N ALA A 32 46.70 9.18 3.70
CA ALA A 32 45.82 8.23 4.34
C ALA A 32 44.36 8.79 4.43
N ALA A 33 44.23 10.08 4.79
CA ALA A 33 42.92 10.74 4.84
C ALA A 33 42.25 10.79 3.45
N ILE A 34 43.02 11.12 2.40
CA ILE A 34 42.52 11.12 1.02
C ILE A 34 42.10 9.68 0.60
N ALA A 35 42.94 8.69 0.87
CA ALA A 35 42.65 7.29 0.52
C ALA A 35 41.38 6.78 1.22
N LEU A 36 41.19 7.10 2.51
CA LEU A 36 39.99 6.78 3.27
C LEU A 36 38.75 7.49 2.70
N SER A 37 38.88 8.78 2.35
CA SER A 37 37.78 9.57 1.75
C SER A 37 37.36 8.98 0.39
N VAL A 38 38.32 8.67 -0.48
CA VAL A 38 38.03 8.04 -1.78
C VAL A 38 37.40 6.66 -1.60
N SER A 39 37.93 5.83 -0.68
CA SER A 39 37.38 4.51 -0.40
C SER A 39 35.94 4.58 0.12
N SER A 40 35.62 5.52 1.00
CA SER A 40 34.27 5.71 1.53
C SER A 40 33.30 6.16 0.44
N ASN A 41 33.73 7.10 -0.42
CA ASN A 41 32.93 7.58 -1.53
C ASN A 41 32.62 6.47 -2.56
N VAL A 42 33.65 5.67 -2.90
CA VAL A 42 33.47 4.54 -3.86
C VAL A 42 32.50 3.51 -3.30
N ARG A 43 32.61 3.15 -2.01
CA ARG A 43 31.66 2.23 -1.36
C ARG A 43 30.23 2.79 -1.38
N SER A 44 30.07 4.03 -0.97
CA SER A 44 28.76 4.70 -0.95
C SER A 44 28.13 4.73 -2.36
N GLU A 45 28.91 5.05 -3.39
CA GLU A 45 28.40 5.08 -4.77
C GLU A 45 28.07 3.67 -5.30
N THR A 46 28.90 2.67 -4.98
CA THR A 46 28.66 1.27 -5.33
C THR A 46 27.35 0.78 -4.69
N ASP A 47 27.13 1.06 -3.41
CA ASP A 47 25.92 0.69 -2.68
C ASP A 47 24.68 1.39 -3.28
N ARG A 48 24.82 2.67 -3.65
CA ARG A 48 23.77 3.45 -4.27
C ARG A 48 23.37 2.89 -5.64
N VAL A 49 24.35 2.58 -6.49
CA VAL A 49 24.12 1.99 -7.82
C VAL A 49 23.49 0.60 -7.68
N SER A 50 23.99 -0.22 -6.76
CA SER A 50 23.43 -1.55 -6.49
C SER A 50 21.97 -1.46 -6.04
N THR A 51 21.67 -0.61 -5.06
CA THR A 51 20.30 -0.40 -4.55
C THR A 51 19.36 0.14 -5.64
N SER A 52 19.86 1.06 -6.48
CA SER A 52 19.10 1.57 -7.61
C SER A 52 18.79 0.48 -8.63
N GLY A 53 19.77 -0.36 -8.96
CA GLY A 53 19.62 -1.51 -9.84
C GLY A 53 18.64 -2.57 -9.29
N GLU A 54 18.73 -2.89 -7.99
CA GLU A 54 17.76 -3.75 -7.32
C GLU A 54 16.36 -3.14 -7.37
N GLY A 55 16.24 -1.82 -7.14
CA GLY A 55 14.97 -1.11 -7.20
C GLY A 55 14.30 -1.21 -8.57
N LEU A 56 15.08 -1.03 -9.64
CA LEU A 56 14.57 -1.14 -11.01
C LEU A 56 14.10 -2.56 -11.34
N ARG A 57 14.91 -3.57 -11.00
CA ARG A 57 14.53 -4.99 -11.20
C ARG A 57 13.29 -5.37 -10.40
N ALA A 58 13.17 -4.90 -9.16
CA ALA A 58 11.99 -5.12 -8.33
C ALA A 58 10.74 -4.43 -8.91
N SER A 59 10.88 -3.25 -9.54
CA SER A 59 9.77 -2.57 -10.25
C SER A 59 9.27 -3.40 -11.43
N TYR A 60 10.17 -3.91 -12.27
CA TYR A 60 9.79 -4.79 -13.38
C TYR A 60 9.13 -6.09 -12.87
N LEU A 61 9.63 -6.65 -11.76
CA LEU A 61 9.01 -7.83 -11.16
C LEU A 61 7.61 -7.52 -10.64
N ALA A 62 7.39 -6.34 -10.03
CA ALA A 62 6.08 -5.90 -9.57
C ALA A 62 5.10 -5.71 -10.75
N SER A 63 5.54 -5.06 -11.84
CA SER A 63 4.72 -4.87 -13.04
C SER A 63 4.35 -6.19 -13.69
N GLY A 64 5.31 -7.11 -13.85
CA GLY A 64 5.03 -8.44 -14.40
C GLY A 64 4.10 -9.27 -13.52
N ALA A 65 4.22 -9.16 -12.20
CA ALA A 65 3.28 -9.80 -11.28
C ALA A 65 1.88 -9.17 -11.37
N LEU A 66 1.80 -7.85 -11.53
CA LEU A 66 0.55 -7.13 -11.72
C LEU A 66 -0.18 -7.59 -12.98
N GLU A 67 0.51 -7.61 -14.13
CA GLU A 67 -0.07 -8.08 -15.39
C GLU A 67 -0.54 -9.53 -15.30
N ARG A 68 0.27 -10.40 -14.71
CA ARG A 68 -0.12 -11.80 -14.47
C ARG A 68 -1.33 -11.89 -13.54
N GLY A 69 -1.40 -11.03 -12.51
CA GLY A 69 -2.55 -10.94 -11.61
C GLY A 69 -3.81 -10.50 -12.33
N ILE A 70 -3.72 -9.51 -13.22
CA ILE A 70 -4.85 -9.04 -14.05
C ILE A 70 -5.39 -10.18 -14.90
N LEU A 71 -4.52 -10.91 -15.61
CA LEU A 71 -4.93 -12.07 -16.41
C LEU A 71 -5.60 -13.15 -15.56
N TRP A 72 -5.04 -13.42 -14.38
CA TRP A 72 -5.60 -14.42 -13.47
C TRP A 72 -7.00 -14.05 -12.99
N VAL A 73 -7.22 -12.79 -12.63
CA VAL A 73 -8.51 -12.26 -12.23
C VAL A 73 -9.50 -12.26 -13.40
N GLN A 74 -9.06 -11.88 -14.60
CA GLN A 74 -9.88 -11.91 -15.79
C GLN A 74 -10.37 -13.33 -16.12
N TRP A 75 -9.48 -14.32 -16.07
CA TRP A 75 -9.83 -15.70 -16.32
C TRP A 75 -10.78 -16.27 -15.25
N GLY A 76 -10.54 -15.89 -13.98
CA GLY A 76 -11.44 -16.25 -12.88
C GLY A 76 -12.82 -15.65 -13.04
N TYR A 77 -12.90 -14.39 -13.48
CA TYR A 77 -14.17 -13.72 -13.73
C TYR A 77 -14.94 -14.34 -14.91
N ALA A 78 -14.24 -14.62 -16.01
CA ALA A 78 -14.85 -15.26 -17.19
C ALA A 78 -15.22 -16.73 -16.93
N GLY A 79 -14.49 -17.42 -16.07
CA GLY A 79 -14.62 -18.85 -15.79
C GLY A 79 -15.26 -19.17 -14.44
N GLN A 80 -16.08 -18.29 -13.86
CA GLN A 80 -16.68 -18.47 -12.53
C GLN A 80 -17.45 -19.80 -12.36
N ASN A 81 -17.99 -20.32 -13.46
CA ASN A 81 -18.73 -21.59 -13.50
C ASN A 81 -17.85 -22.79 -13.86
N TYR A 82 -16.54 -22.59 -14.01
CA TYR A 82 -15.62 -23.65 -14.43
C TYR A 82 -14.93 -24.26 -13.21
N SER A 83 -15.36 -25.44 -12.81
CA SER A 83 -14.67 -26.22 -11.79
C SER A 83 -13.77 -27.27 -12.46
N ALA A 84 -12.60 -27.51 -11.87
CA ALA A 84 -11.78 -28.64 -12.27
C ALA A 84 -12.47 -29.97 -11.89
N PRO A 85 -12.08 -31.13 -12.47
CA PRO A 85 -12.67 -32.43 -12.14
C PRO A 85 -12.62 -32.79 -10.64
N ASP A 86 -11.71 -32.22 -9.89
CA ASP A 86 -11.59 -32.33 -8.43
C ASP A 86 -12.54 -31.42 -7.64
N GLY A 87 -13.37 -30.61 -8.33
CA GLY A 87 -14.31 -29.67 -7.74
C GLY A 87 -13.68 -28.36 -7.25
N LEU A 88 -12.35 -28.20 -7.39
CA LEU A 88 -11.65 -26.99 -6.97
C LEU A 88 -11.72 -25.90 -8.05
N PRO A 89 -11.78 -24.61 -7.66
CA PRO A 89 -11.75 -23.51 -8.62
C PRO A 89 -10.39 -23.49 -9.34
N ARG A 90 -10.43 -23.58 -10.67
CA ARG A 90 -9.22 -23.58 -11.50
C ARG A 90 -8.54 -22.22 -11.60
N PHE A 91 -9.32 -21.16 -11.43
CA PHE A 91 -8.87 -19.78 -11.58
C PHE A 91 -9.15 -18.98 -10.31
N TRP A 92 -8.78 -17.71 -10.32
CA TRP A 92 -9.09 -16.80 -9.24
C TRP A 92 -10.60 -16.77 -8.94
N THR A 93 -10.94 -16.66 -7.65
CA THR A 93 -12.31 -16.47 -7.19
C THR A 93 -12.45 -15.11 -6.49
N PRO A 94 -13.64 -14.46 -6.53
CA PRO A 94 -13.86 -13.14 -5.93
C PRO A 94 -13.46 -13.02 -4.46
N ASN A 95 -13.43 -14.14 -3.74
CA ASN A 95 -13.06 -14.19 -2.33
C ASN A 95 -11.53 -14.26 -2.09
N THR A 96 -10.74 -14.49 -3.14
CA THR A 96 -9.28 -14.55 -3.06
C THR A 96 -8.71 -13.15 -3.10
N ARG A 97 -8.36 -12.60 -1.93
CA ARG A 97 -7.83 -11.23 -1.81
C ARG A 97 -6.34 -11.10 -2.08
N ARG A 98 -5.58 -12.20 -2.03
CA ARG A 98 -4.13 -12.21 -2.19
C ARG A 98 -3.69 -13.36 -3.08
N LEU A 99 -2.84 -13.03 -4.03
CA LEU A 99 -2.18 -13.98 -4.93
C LEU A 99 -0.68 -13.91 -4.65
N THR A 100 -0.07 -15.02 -4.26
CA THR A 100 1.38 -15.11 -4.12
C THR A 100 1.97 -15.71 -5.39
N MET A 101 2.93 -15.02 -5.97
CA MET A 101 3.58 -15.43 -7.21
C MET A 101 5.07 -15.56 -6.99
N ARG A 102 5.63 -16.69 -7.39
CA ARG A 102 7.06 -16.95 -7.38
C ARG A 102 7.62 -16.78 -8.77
N PHE A 103 8.76 -16.11 -8.87
CA PHE A 103 9.50 -15.89 -10.09
C PHE A 103 10.96 -16.34 -9.87
N PRO A 104 11.73 -16.66 -10.91
CA PRO A 104 13.14 -17.01 -10.75
C PRO A 104 13.96 -15.91 -10.05
N SER A 105 13.62 -14.64 -10.29
CA SER A 105 14.31 -13.47 -9.74
C SER A 105 13.79 -12.99 -8.38
N GLY A 106 12.66 -13.51 -7.87
CA GLY A 106 12.10 -13.06 -6.61
C GLY A 106 10.64 -13.44 -6.44
N ASP A 107 10.01 -12.90 -5.40
CA ASP A 107 8.62 -13.18 -5.07
C ASP A 107 7.79 -11.90 -5.13
N ALA A 108 6.53 -12.05 -5.53
CA ALA A 108 5.55 -10.97 -5.53
C ALA A 108 4.25 -11.41 -4.87
N GLN A 109 3.60 -10.45 -4.24
CA GLN A 109 2.26 -10.61 -3.69
C GLN A 109 1.33 -9.61 -4.38
N VAL A 110 0.24 -10.11 -4.97
CA VAL A 110 -0.78 -9.27 -5.59
C VAL A 110 -2.02 -9.28 -4.70
N GLU A 111 -2.40 -8.09 -4.24
CA GLU A 111 -3.67 -7.87 -3.53
C GLU A 111 -4.74 -7.50 -4.53
N VAL A 112 -5.91 -8.12 -4.40
CA VAL A 112 -7.09 -7.84 -5.22
C VAL A 112 -8.11 -7.13 -4.35
N ILE A 113 -8.31 -5.84 -4.61
CA ILE A 113 -9.15 -4.93 -3.82
C ILE A 113 -10.41 -4.62 -4.61
N PRO A 114 -11.59 -5.07 -4.18
CA PRO A 114 -12.84 -4.76 -4.85
C PRO A 114 -13.24 -3.30 -4.58
N GLU A 115 -13.16 -2.43 -5.59
CA GLU A 115 -13.49 -1.01 -5.44
C GLU A 115 -14.99 -0.79 -5.25
N THR A 116 -15.83 -1.56 -5.94
CA THR A 116 -17.28 -1.45 -5.81
C THR A 116 -17.83 -1.95 -4.46
N ALA A 117 -17.00 -2.62 -3.65
CA ALA A 117 -17.33 -2.96 -2.26
C ALA A 117 -17.16 -1.79 -1.28
N LYS A 118 -16.69 -0.63 -1.77
CA LYS A 118 -16.51 0.62 -1.03
C LYS A 118 -17.59 1.63 -1.40
N LEU A 119 -17.83 2.58 -0.50
CA LEU A 119 -18.78 3.67 -0.74
C LEU A 119 -18.21 4.67 -1.77
N ASN A 120 -19.01 5.05 -2.75
CA ASN A 120 -18.60 6.03 -3.76
C ASN A 120 -18.55 7.44 -3.17
N ILE A 121 -17.35 8.01 -3.06
CA ILE A 121 -17.10 9.30 -2.45
C ILE A 121 -17.83 10.46 -3.17
N ASN A 122 -17.94 10.36 -4.50
CA ASN A 122 -18.55 11.40 -5.32
C ASN A 122 -20.09 11.38 -5.32
N ARG A 123 -20.68 10.23 -4.97
CA ARG A 123 -22.14 10.00 -5.08
C ARG A 123 -22.82 9.75 -3.73
N ALA A 124 -22.06 9.45 -2.68
CA ALA A 124 -22.57 9.18 -1.34
C ALA A 124 -23.36 10.39 -0.80
N THR A 125 -24.43 10.14 -0.05
CA THR A 125 -25.16 11.20 0.62
C THR A 125 -24.33 11.79 1.77
N PRO A 126 -24.53 13.05 2.18
CA PRO A 126 -23.87 13.60 3.36
C PRO A 126 -24.07 12.74 4.61
N ASP A 127 -25.27 12.18 4.80
CA ASP A 127 -25.59 11.30 5.92
C ASP A 127 -24.79 9.99 5.90
N ASP A 128 -24.63 9.35 4.74
CA ASP A 128 -23.77 8.17 4.59
C ASP A 128 -22.31 8.47 4.90
N LEU A 129 -21.81 9.63 4.43
CA LEU A 129 -20.45 10.08 4.70
C LEU A 129 -20.25 10.34 6.19
N TYR A 130 -21.19 11.06 6.82
CA TYR A 130 -21.13 11.35 8.24
C TYR A 130 -21.08 10.07 9.08
N ARG A 131 -22.00 9.12 8.82
CA ARG A 131 -22.01 7.83 9.54
C ARG A 131 -20.72 7.07 9.36
N LEU A 132 -20.16 7.07 8.14
CA LEU A 132 -18.91 6.37 7.87
C LEU A 132 -17.72 7.05 8.57
N VAL A 133 -17.63 8.38 8.48
CA VAL A 133 -16.54 9.12 9.15
C VAL A 133 -16.67 8.98 10.67
N LEU A 134 -17.90 8.99 11.21
CA LEU A 134 -18.16 8.76 12.63
C LEU A 134 -17.73 7.34 13.07
N ALA A 135 -18.06 6.31 12.29
CA ALA A 135 -17.66 4.93 12.59
C ALA A 135 -16.14 4.75 12.62
N VAL A 136 -15.40 5.50 11.78
CA VAL A 136 -13.94 5.43 11.75
C VAL A 136 -13.28 6.34 12.79
N SER A 137 -13.78 7.59 12.96
CA SER A 137 -13.16 8.58 13.86
C SER A 137 -13.57 8.41 15.33
N GLY A 138 -14.82 8.00 15.58
CA GLY A 138 -15.43 8.02 16.90
C GLY A 138 -15.74 9.41 17.46
N ASP A 139 -15.55 10.47 16.66
CA ASP A 139 -15.73 11.87 17.07
C ASP A 139 -16.81 12.56 16.20
N PRO A 140 -17.99 12.88 16.77
CA PRO A 140 -19.08 13.47 16.02
C PRO A 140 -18.77 14.85 15.43
N ALA A 141 -18.02 15.70 16.16
CA ALA A 141 -17.69 17.04 15.69
C ALA A 141 -16.74 16.99 14.51
N ARG A 142 -15.72 16.15 14.61
CA ARG A 142 -14.77 15.89 13.52
C ARG A 142 -15.44 15.22 12.32
N ALA A 143 -16.34 14.27 12.55
CA ALA A 143 -17.11 13.63 11.49
C ALA A 143 -17.96 14.62 10.70
N GLN A 144 -18.62 15.56 11.39
CA GLN A 144 -19.37 16.61 10.73
C GLN A 144 -18.47 17.54 9.90
N GLN A 145 -17.37 18.02 10.48
CA GLN A 145 -16.41 18.90 9.80
C GLN A 145 -15.86 18.27 8.51
N ILE A 146 -15.43 16.99 8.58
CA ILE A 146 -14.90 16.27 7.43
C ILE A 146 -15.99 16.05 6.38
N THR A 147 -17.18 15.68 6.79
CA THR A 147 -18.30 15.46 5.88
C THR A 147 -18.65 16.74 5.11
N ASP A 148 -18.78 17.87 5.81
CA ASP A 148 -19.06 19.15 5.20
C ASP A 148 -17.94 19.57 4.25
N GLY A 149 -16.68 19.37 4.65
CA GLY A 149 -15.53 19.60 3.80
C GLY A 149 -15.50 18.75 2.53
N ILE A 150 -15.88 17.45 2.61
CA ILE A 150 -15.98 16.56 1.44
C ILE A 150 -17.12 17.04 0.52
N VAL A 151 -18.26 17.41 1.07
CA VAL A 151 -19.39 17.90 0.31
C VAL A 151 -19.04 19.21 -0.42
N ASP A 152 -18.41 20.15 0.28
CA ASP A 152 -17.89 21.39 -0.32
C ASP A 152 -16.87 21.09 -1.44
N TRP A 153 -15.88 20.23 -1.16
CA TRP A 153 -14.84 19.87 -2.11
C TRP A 153 -15.36 19.36 -3.45
N ARG A 154 -16.42 18.53 -3.43
CA ARG A 154 -16.98 17.90 -4.63
C ARG A 154 -18.13 18.68 -5.27
N SER A 155 -18.65 19.71 -4.59
CA SER A 155 -19.76 20.53 -5.09
C SER A 155 -19.25 21.71 -5.92
N PRO A 156 -20.01 22.18 -6.93
CA PRO A 156 -19.67 23.41 -7.63
C PRO A 156 -19.46 24.57 -6.66
N ALA A 157 -18.45 25.39 -6.91
CA ALA A 157 -18.08 26.48 -6.03
C ALA A 157 -19.26 27.44 -5.83
N ALA A 158 -19.61 27.68 -4.57
CA ALA A 158 -20.37 28.86 -4.19
C ALA A 158 -19.47 30.11 -4.27
N GLU A 159 -20.03 31.31 -4.32
CA GLU A 159 -19.25 32.55 -4.43
C GLU A 159 -18.22 32.73 -3.30
N SER A 160 -18.46 32.16 -2.11
CA SER A 160 -17.48 32.06 -1.04
C SER A 160 -17.73 30.81 -0.19
N SER A 161 -16.78 29.89 -0.18
CA SER A 161 -16.78 28.76 0.73
C SER A 161 -15.99 29.09 2.00
N VAL A 162 -16.51 28.71 3.17
CA VAL A 162 -15.78 28.80 4.45
C VAL A 162 -14.53 27.92 4.42
N PHE A 163 -14.60 26.80 3.72
CA PHE A 163 -13.47 25.89 3.54
C PHE A 163 -12.39 26.48 2.66
N ASP A 164 -12.73 27.20 1.59
CA ASP A 164 -11.76 27.91 0.75
C ASP A 164 -10.97 28.95 1.56
N GLN A 165 -11.64 29.70 2.46
CA GLN A 165 -10.93 30.65 3.34
C GLN A 165 -9.90 29.94 4.23
N TYR A 166 -10.24 28.76 4.74
CA TYR A 166 -9.30 27.93 5.48
C TYR A 166 -8.13 27.51 4.61
N TYR A 167 -8.37 26.99 3.40
CA TYR A 167 -7.31 26.52 2.49
C TYR A 167 -6.39 27.67 2.05
N PHE A 168 -6.91 28.88 1.86
CA PHE A 168 -6.10 30.05 1.56
C PHE A 168 -5.21 30.51 2.74
N SER A 169 -5.57 30.16 3.96
CA SER A 169 -4.75 30.48 5.15
C SER A 169 -3.58 29.52 5.36
N LEU A 170 -3.52 28.40 4.62
CA LEU A 170 -2.47 27.40 4.75
C LEU A 170 -1.21 27.82 4.00
N GLY A 171 -0.09 27.23 4.34
CA GLY A 171 1.16 27.36 3.62
C GLY A 171 1.68 25.97 3.17
N PRO A 172 1.71 25.63 1.88
CA PRO A 172 1.30 26.45 0.74
C PRO A 172 -0.21 26.60 0.61
N THR A 173 -0.66 27.73 0.09
CA THR A 173 -2.08 27.98 -0.18
C THR A 173 -2.56 27.16 -1.35
N PHE A 174 -3.78 26.68 -1.28
CA PHE A 174 -4.47 26.00 -2.39
C PHE A 174 -5.97 26.30 -2.34
N ARG A 175 -6.69 25.85 -3.34
CA ARG A 175 -8.14 25.95 -3.43
C ARG A 175 -8.76 24.57 -3.57
N ALA A 176 -9.93 24.38 -2.95
CA ALA A 176 -10.71 23.17 -3.18
C ALA A 176 -11.03 23.04 -4.67
N ARG A 177 -11.13 21.80 -5.14
CA ARG A 177 -11.36 21.54 -6.55
C ARG A 177 -12.77 21.93 -7.01
N HIS A 178 -13.74 21.91 -6.13
CA HIS A 178 -15.17 22.13 -6.40
C HIS A 178 -15.71 21.28 -7.56
N ALA A 179 -15.21 20.05 -7.66
CA ALA A 179 -15.60 19.05 -8.65
C ALA A 179 -15.42 17.65 -8.05
N SER A 180 -15.94 16.63 -8.74
CA SER A 180 -15.75 15.25 -8.35
C SER A 180 -14.28 14.92 -8.10
N LEU A 181 -13.99 14.21 -7.01
CA LEU A 181 -12.65 13.72 -6.71
C LEU A 181 -12.22 12.75 -7.81
N LEU A 182 -10.97 12.88 -8.27
CA LEU A 182 -10.33 11.95 -9.20
C LEU A 182 -9.56 10.85 -8.49
N GLU A 183 -9.01 11.18 -7.31
CA GLU A 183 -8.25 10.29 -6.46
C GLU A 183 -8.80 10.36 -5.04
N ILE A 184 -8.80 9.22 -4.37
CA ILE A 184 -9.25 9.16 -2.98
C ILE A 184 -8.29 9.89 -2.04
N GLU A 185 -7.03 10.02 -2.42
CA GLU A 185 -5.99 10.73 -1.69
C GLU A 185 -6.22 12.24 -1.60
N GLU A 186 -7.09 12.81 -2.45
CA GLU A 186 -7.52 14.21 -2.32
C GLU A 186 -8.16 14.49 -0.95
N LEU A 187 -8.72 13.47 -0.31
CA LEU A 187 -9.28 13.58 1.05
C LEU A 187 -8.25 14.03 2.09
N LEU A 188 -6.97 13.77 1.88
CA LEU A 188 -5.90 14.24 2.77
C LEU A 188 -5.79 15.77 2.84
N LEU A 189 -6.35 16.46 1.84
CA LEU A 189 -6.39 17.92 1.78
C LEU A 189 -7.65 18.52 2.44
N VAL A 190 -8.66 17.69 2.73
CA VAL A 190 -9.92 18.15 3.34
C VAL A 190 -9.69 18.53 4.80
N GLN A 191 -10.24 19.68 5.22
CA GLN A 191 -10.14 20.16 6.60
C GLN A 191 -10.64 19.10 7.60
N GLY A 192 -9.87 18.89 8.67
CA GLY A 192 -10.17 17.89 9.71
C GLY A 192 -9.63 16.49 9.40
N MET A 193 -9.21 16.20 8.16
CA MET A 193 -8.59 14.93 7.80
C MET A 193 -7.19 14.82 8.39
N SER A 194 -6.79 13.60 8.76
CA SER A 194 -5.42 13.29 9.13
C SER A 194 -4.96 11.99 8.48
N PRO A 195 -3.65 11.80 8.32
CA PRO A 195 -3.10 10.55 7.78
C PRO A 195 -3.59 9.30 8.53
N GLU A 196 -3.70 9.36 9.85
CA GLU A 196 -4.14 8.23 10.68
C GLU A 196 -5.61 7.88 10.44
N LEU A 197 -6.46 8.89 10.22
CA LEU A 197 -7.87 8.68 9.91
C LEU A 197 -8.05 8.15 8.47
N PHE A 198 -7.21 8.63 7.55
CA PHE A 198 -7.27 8.22 6.15
C PHE A 198 -6.67 6.83 5.93
N TYR A 199 -5.42 6.60 6.35
CA TYR A 199 -4.72 5.32 6.13
C TYR A 199 -5.05 4.26 7.17
N GLY A 200 -5.59 4.66 8.31
CA GLY A 200 -5.73 3.82 9.49
C GLY A 200 -4.57 3.98 10.47
N ASN A 201 -4.72 3.38 11.62
CA ASN A 201 -3.75 3.42 12.71
C ASN A 201 -3.64 2.06 13.41
N TYR A 202 -2.83 2.00 14.45
CA TYR A 202 -2.72 0.86 15.33
C TYR A 202 -3.35 1.18 16.68
N THR A 203 -4.10 0.23 17.22
CA THR A 203 -4.63 0.28 18.58
C THR A 203 -4.01 -0.83 19.42
N THR A 204 -3.71 -0.53 20.68
CA THR A 204 -3.21 -1.55 21.61
C THR A 204 -4.38 -2.35 22.15
N GLY A 205 -4.36 -3.66 21.96
CA GLY A 205 -5.35 -4.56 22.54
C GLY A 205 -5.14 -4.80 24.03
N ALA A 206 -6.09 -5.46 24.67
CA ALA A 206 -6.00 -5.84 26.09
C ALA A 206 -4.80 -6.76 26.40
N ASP A 207 -4.28 -7.45 25.37
CA ASP A 207 -3.10 -8.32 25.43
C ASP A 207 -1.77 -7.56 25.21
N GLY A 208 -1.81 -6.23 25.11
CA GLY A 208 -0.64 -5.37 24.87
C GLY A 208 -0.12 -5.39 23.43
N ARG A 209 -0.77 -6.13 22.52
CA ARG A 209 -0.38 -6.19 21.11
C ARG A 209 -1.00 -5.06 20.31
N LEU A 210 -0.29 -4.66 19.23
CA LEU A 210 -0.79 -3.66 18.30
C LEU A 210 -1.69 -4.33 17.26
N TYR A 211 -2.88 -3.77 17.10
CA TYR A 211 -3.89 -4.17 16.14
C TYR A 211 -4.12 -3.08 15.11
N ALA A 212 -4.00 -3.42 13.83
CA ALA A 212 -4.27 -2.46 12.77
C ALA A 212 -5.77 -2.14 12.70
N ARG A 213 -6.11 -0.87 12.73
CA ARG A 213 -7.45 -0.34 12.49
C ARG A 213 -7.48 0.30 11.12
N GLY A 214 -8.36 -0.17 10.24
CA GLY A 214 -8.53 0.38 8.89
C GLY A 214 -8.98 1.85 8.92
N GLY A 215 -8.60 2.59 7.88
CA GLY A 215 -8.96 3.99 7.70
C GLY A 215 -10.07 4.19 6.66
N LEU A 216 -10.39 5.46 6.40
CA LEU A 216 -11.40 5.84 5.40
C LEU A 216 -11.06 5.35 3.99
N ARG A 217 -9.77 5.23 3.65
CA ARG A 217 -9.29 4.66 2.40
C ARG A 217 -9.79 3.23 2.13
N ASP A 218 -10.02 2.45 3.19
CA ASP A 218 -10.52 1.08 3.07
C ASP A 218 -12.03 1.03 2.84
N CYS A 219 -12.71 2.15 3.06
CA CYS A 219 -14.17 2.27 3.04
C CYS A 219 -14.71 3.11 1.87
N LEU A 220 -13.89 4.00 1.33
CA LEU A 220 -14.24 4.97 0.29
C LEU A 220 -13.47 4.70 -1.00
N SER A 221 -14.11 5.01 -2.13
CA SER A 221 -13.48 4.93 -3.46
C SER A 221 -14.16 5.88 -4.43
N VAL A 222 -13.40 6.40 -5.39
CA VAL A 222 -13.96 7.15 -6.53
C VAL A 222 -14.70 6.22 -7.50
N TRP A 223 -14.37 4.93 -7.48
CA TRP A 223 -14.98 3.86 -8.27
C TRP A 223 -16.01 3.04 -7.48
N GLY A 224 -16.33 3.46 -6.27
CA GLY A 224 -17.22 2.76 -5.34
C GLY A 224 -18.67 2.65 -5.83
N SER A 225 -19.48 1.96 -5.05
CA SER A 225 -20.92 1.82 -5.26
C SER A 225 -21.72 2.59 -4.21
N LEU A 226 -23.05 2.57 -4.35
CA LEU A 226 -23.98 3.02 -3.33
C LEU A 226 -24.62 1.86 -2.55
N GLY A 227 -24.13 0.64 -2.79
CA GLY A 227 -24.66 -0.61 -2.25
C GLY A 227 -25.64 -1.30 -3.24
N PRO A 228 -26.13 -2.50 -2.89
CA PRO A 228 -25.80 -3.21 -1.66
C PRO A 228 -24.32 -3.62 -1.60
N PHE A 229 -23.73 -3.53 -0.40
CA PHE A 229 -22.33 -3.90 -0.16
C PHE A 229 -22.24 -5.38 0.22
N ASP A 230 -21.28 -6.08 -0.35
CA ASP A 230 -21.09 -7.50 -0.12
C ASP A 230 -20.47 -7.78 1.26
N VAL A 231 -21.12 -8.60 2.05
CA VAL A 231 -20.66 -9.02 3.38
C VAL A 231 -19.27 -9.68 3.37
N ASN A 232 -18.90 -10.33 2.26
CA ASN A 232 -17.60 -10.99 2.12
C ASN A 232 -16.45 -9.98 1.92
N THR A 233 -16.74 -8.76 1.46
CA THR A 233 -15.72 -7.81 1.02
C THR A 233 -15.80 -6.45 1.71
N ALA A 234 -16.98 -5.99 2.13
CA ALA A 234 -17.14 -4.70 2.80
C ALA A 234 -16.31 -4.58 4.08
N SER A 235 -15.77 -3.40 4.36
CA SER A 235 -15.06 -3.12 5.61
C SER A 235 -16.01 -3.12 6.82
N PRO A 236 -15.55 -3.43 8.04
CA PRO A 236 -16.37 -3.36 9.25
C PRO A 236 -17.03 -1.99 9.42
N ALA A 237 -16.24 -0.92 9.33
CA ALA A 237 -16.73 0.44 9.50
C ALA A 237 -17.79 0.83 8.46
N LEU A 238 -17.69 0.31 7.22
CA LEU A 238 -18.73 0.54 6.21
C LEU A 238 -20.01 -0.24 6.56
N MET A 239 -19.89 -1.47 7.06
CA MET A 239 -21.04 -2.25 7.50
C MET A 239 -21.78 -1.55 8.66
N GLU A 240 -21.04 -1.02 9.63
CA GLU A 240 -21.58 -0.24 10.74
C GLU A 240 -22.26 1.04 10.27
N ALA A 241 -21.61 1.79 9.39
CA ALA A 241 -22.20 3.00 8.77
C ALA A 241 -23.50 2.73 8.02
N MET A 242 -23.65 1.52 7.47
CA MET A 242 -24.87 1.08 6.78
C MET A 242 -25.93 0.52 7.73
N GLY A 243 -25.74 0.59 9.05
CA GLY A 243 -26.73 0.25 10.06
C GLY A 243 -26.52 -1.12 10.72
N MET A 244 -25.37 -1.75 10.55
CA MET A 244 -25.02 -2.98 11.27
C MET A 244 -24.47 -2.65 12.66
N THR A 245 -24.76 -3.48 13.66
CA THR A 245 -24.10 -3.30 14.97
C THR A 245 -22.64 -3.72 14.91
N PRO A 246 -21.76 -3.13 15.73
CA PRO A 246 -20.33 -3.48 15.76
C PRO A 246 -20.10 -5.00 16.02
N GLU A 247 -20.92 -5.61 16.89
CA GLU A 247 -20.81 -7.03 17.23
C GLU A 247 -21.17 -7.91 16.01
N MET A 248 -22.21 -7.54 15.27
CA MET A 248 -22.62 -8.25 14.06
C MET A 248 -21.55 -8.10 12.96
N ALA A 249 -21.01 -6.89 12.76
CA ALA A 249 -19.92 -6.64 11.82
C ALA A 249 -18.67 -7.47 12.19
N ALA A 250 -18.30 -7.52 13.45
CA ALA A 250 -17.17 -8.31 13.95
C ALA A 250 -17.40 -9.82 13.75
N SER A 251 -18.60 -10.33 14.02
CA SER A 251 -18.97 -11.73 13.81
C SER A 251 -18.88 -12.12 12.32
N ILE A 252 -19.39 -11.28 11.43
CA ILE A 252 -19.30 -11.49 9.98
C ILE A 252 -17.82 -11.53 9.54
N VAL A 253 -17.00 -10.60 10.01
CA VAL A 253 -15.57 -10.57 9.69
C VAL A 253 -14.86 -11.83 10.18
N ALA A 254 -15.12 -12.29 11.41
CA ALA A 254 -14.54 -13.51 11.96
C ALA A 254 -14.95 -14.75 11.14
N THR A 255 -16.22 -14.87 10.77
CA THR A 255 -16.73 -15.99 9.98
C THR A 255 -16.14 -16.01 8.56
N ARG A 256 -16.16 -14.87 7.85
CA ARG A 256 -15.64 -14.81 6.49
C ARG A 256 -14.12 -15.02 6.37
N GLN A 257 -13.38 -14.82 7.47
CA GLN A 257 -11.95 -15.15 7.53
C GLN A 257 -11.69 -16.65 7.54
N GLN A 258 -12.61 -17.44 8.10
CA GLN A 258 -12.53 -18.89 8.11
C GLN A 258 -13.04 -19.46 6.78
N ARG A 259 -14.23 -19.03 6.35
CA ARG A 259 -14.80 -19.36 5.07
C ARG A 259 -15.77 -18.24 4.61
N PRO A 260 -15.75 -17.87 3.32
CA PRO A 260 -16.72 -16.92 2.76
C PRO A 260 -18.14 -17.43 2.87
N PHE A 261 -19.09 -16.53 3.08
CA PHE A 261 -20.52 -16.84 2.99
C PHE A 261 -20.87 -17.22 1.55
N GLN A 262 -21.59 -18.31 1.38
CA GLN A 262 -22.01 -18.81 0.07
C GLN A 262 -23.45 -18.40 -0.28
N ASN A 263 -24.28 -18.25 0.74
CA ASN A 263 -25.69 -17.89 0.57
C ASN A 263 -26.20 -17.05 1.74
N ARG A 264 -27.34 -16.39 1.54
CA ARG A 264 -27.94 -15.50 2.52
C ARG A 264 -28.43 -16.23 3.79
N GLN A 265 -28.71 -17.50 3.70
CA GLN A 265 -29.21 -18.29 4.84
C GLN A 265 -28.11 -18.53 5.90
N GLU A 266 -26.84 -18.44 5.50
CA GLU A 266 -25.71 -18.54 6.43
C GLU A 266 -25.55 -17.29 7.30
N LEU A 267 -26.23 -16.19 6.97
CA LEU A 267 -26.18 -14.93 7.70
C LEU A 267 -27.26 -14.95 8.78
N ALA A 268 -26.84 -15.05 10.04
CA ALA A 268 -27.76 -14.99 11.17
C ALA A 268 -28.37 -13.58 11.28
N GLY A 269 -29.70 -13.50 11.22
CA GLY A 269 -30.45 -12.27 11.42
C GLY A 269 -30.76 -11.46 10.16
N ALA A 270 -31.52 -10.38 10.34
CA ALA A 270 -31.88 -9.47 9.26
C ALA A 270 -30.71 -8.53 8.96
N LEU A 271 -30.20 -8.59 7.75
CA LEU A 271 -29.21 -7.62 7.27
C LEU A 271 -29.85 -6.27 6.97
N PRO A 272 -29.14 -5.15 7.22
CA PRO A 272 -29.56 -3.85 6.72
C PRO A 272 -29.78 -3.87 5.21
N PRO A 273 -30.72 -3.09 4.66
CA PRO A 273 -31.09 -3.14 3.23
C PRO A 273 -29.92 -2.91 2.26
N ARG A 274 -28.89 -2.20 2.72
CA ARG A 274 -27.71 -1.86 1.90
C ARG A 274 -26.53 -2.82 2.08
N ILE A 275 -26.74 -3.91 2.82
CA ILE A 275 -25.76 -5.00 2.98
C ILE A 275 -26.38 -6.26 2.38
N GLY A 276 -25.59 -6.98 1.61
CA GLY A 276 -26.08 -8.16 0.89
C GLY A 276 -24.99 -9.17 0.53
N MET A 277 -25.36 -10.09 -0.32
CA MET A 277 -24.48 -11.10 -0.91
C MET A 277 -24.23 -10.73 -2.36
N GLY A 278 -22.97 -10.64 -2.77
CA GLY A 278 -22.57 -10.39 -4.14
C GLY A 278 -23.02 -8.99 -4.64
N SER A 279 -22.12 -8.13 -4.91
CA SER A 279 -22.39 -6.76 -5.34
C SER A 279 -22.25 -6.54 -6.85
N GLY A 280 -22.13 -7.59 -7.66
CA GLY A 280 -21.82 -7.46 -9.08
C GLY A 280 -20.49 -6.71 -9.28
N VAL A 281 -19.51 -7.00 -8.43
CA VAL A 281 -18.21 -6.33 -8.44
C VAL A 281 -17.55 -6.50 -9.80
N SER A 282 -17.34 -5.39 -10.49
CA SER A 282 -16.68 -5.39 -11.79
C SER A 282 -15.41 -4.52 -11.81
N ILE A 283 -15.17 -3.74 -10.76
CA ILE A 283 -14.00 -2.86 -10.67
C ILE A 283 -13.13 -3.30 -9.50
N TYR A 284 -11.88 -3.61 -9.83
CA TYR A 284 -10.87 -4.04 -8.87
C TYR A 284 -9.61 -3.20 -9.00
N THR A 285 -8.99 -2.89 -7.88
CA THR A 285 -7.61 -2.42 -7.85
C THR A 285 -6.71 -3.60 -7.47
N LEU A 286 -5.82 -3.95 -8.38
CA LEU A 286 -4.76 -4.91 -8.11
C LEU A 286 -3.50 -4.15 -7.70
N ARG A 287 -2.86 -4.59 -6.64
CA ARG A 287 -1.62 -4.01 -6.14
C ARG A 287 -0.58 -5.11 -5.94
N ALA A 288 0.47 -5.08 -6.76
CA ALA A 288 1.55 -6.04 -6.76
C ALA A 288 2.76 -5.46 -6.01
N SER A 289 3.16 -6.09 -4.92
CA SER A 289 4.39 -5.77 -4.19
C SER A 289 5.41 -6.88 -4.43
N ALA A 290 6.60 -6.52 -4.89
CA ALA A 290 7.63 -7.47 -5.25
C ALA A 290 8.98 -7.15 -4.59
N ARG A 291 9.76 -8.19 -4.33
CA ARG A 291 11.13 -8.13 -3.84
C ARG A 291 11.98 -9.20 -4.50
N LEU A 292 13.23 -8.86 -4.74
CA LEU A 292 14.18 -9.76 -5.36
C LEU A 292 14.69 -10.82 -4.37
N ARG A 293 15.04 -11.98 -4.91
CA ARG A 293 15.78 -13.02 -4.20
C ARG A 293 17.24 -12.90 -4.56
N ARG A 294 18.09 -12.83 -3.55
CA ARG A 294 19.56 -12.80 -3.70
C ARG A 294 20.12 -14.19 -3.99
N ALA A 295 21.36 -14.25 -4.45
CA ALA A 295 22.01 -15.51 -4.77
C ALA A 295 22.20 -16.44 -3.55
N ASP A 296 22.26 -15.89 -2.35
CA ASP A 296 22.31 -16.63 -1.08
C ASP A 296 20.94 -17.15 -0.60
N GLY A 297 19.88 -16.90 -1.38
CA GLY A 297 18.50 -17.27 -1.04
C GLY A 297 17.77 -16.27 -0.15
N SER A 298 18.44 -15.24 0.38
CA SER A 298 17.82 -14.17 1.14
C SER A 298 17.02 -13.22 0.24
N TYR A 299 16.13 -12.43 0.84
CA TYR A 299 15.39 -11.42 0.10
C TYR A 299 16.03 -10.04 0.22
N SER A 300 15.97 -9.27 -0.87
CA SER A 300 16.31 -7.85 -0.84
C SER A 300 15.34 -7.09 0.09
N GLU A 301 15.86 -6.08 0.79
CA GLU A 301 15.04 -5.16 1.57
C GLU A 301 14.26 -4.18 0.69
N VAL A 302 14.68 -4.05 -0.58
CA VAL A 302 14.03 -3.18 -1.54
C VAL A 302 12.73 -3.81 -2.02
N VAL A 303 11.60 -3.22 -1.61
CA VAL A 303 10.27 -3.57 -2.09
C VAL A 303 9.83 -2.51 -3.10
N ARG A 304 9.22 -2.95 -4.19
CA ARG A 304 8.56 -2.06 -5.16
C ARG A 304 7.13 -2.52 -5.37
N THR A 305 6.26 -1.54 -5.59
CA THR A 305 4.82 -1.79 -5.71
C THR A 305 4.28 -1.08 -6.93
N ALA A 306 3.61 -1.83 -7.79
CA ALA A 306 2.82 -1.31 -8.91
C ALA A 306 1.35 -1.63 -8.66
N ALA A 307 0.44 -0.81 -9.16
CA ALA A 307 -1.00 -1.09 -9.07
C ALA A 307 -1.74 -0.71 -10.34
N ALA A 308 -2.88 -1.34 -10.56
CA ALA A 308 -3.80 -0.98 -11.62
C ALA A 308 -5.24 -1.11 -11.14
N THR A 309 -6.07 -0.14 -11.50
CA THR A 309 -7.53 -0.26 -11.35
C THR A 309 -8.09 -0.72 -12.68
N ILE A 310 -8.79 -1.85 -12.66
CA ILE A 310 -9.37 -2.49 -13.84
C ILE A 310 -10.87 -2.62 -13.70
N LYS A 311 -11.58 -2.52 -14.81
CA LYS A 311 -12.98 -2.88 -14.92
C LYS A 311 -13.09 -4.15 -15.76
N LEU A 312 -13.76 -5.14 -15.22
CA LEU A 312 -14.09 -6.38 -15.92
C LEU A 312 -15.47 -6.24 -16.55
N PHE A 313 -15.64 -6.77 -17.73
CA PHE A 313 -16.90 -6.81 -18.44
C PHE A 313 -17.42 -8.25 -18.50
N ASP A 314 -18.74 -8.38 -18.47
CA ASP A 314 -19.38 -9.67 -18.65
C ASP A 314 -19.11 -10.19 -20.07
N PRO A 315 -18.50 -11.37 -20.21
CA PRO A 315 -18.20 -11.97 -21.52
C PRO A 315 -19.44 -12.21 -22.39
N GLN A 316 -20.62 -12.31 -21.79
CA GLN A 316 -21.86 -12.52 -22.52
C GLN A 316 -22.43 -11.23 -23.11
N THR A 317 -22.10 -10.08 -22.54
CA THR A 317 -22.67 -8.78 -22.93
C THR A 317 -21.68 -7.84 -23.60
N SER A 318 -20.39 -8.12 -23.51
CA SER A 318 -19.33 -7.26 -24.06
C SER A 318 -18.24 -8.06 -24.76
N PRO A 319 -17.81 -7.65 -25.97
CA PRO A 319 -16.64 -8.23 -26.62
C PRO A 319 -15.33 -7.87 -25.95
N GLN A 320 -15.33 -6.79 -25.16
CA GLN A 320 -14.17 -6.35 -24.38
C GLN A 320 -14.16 -7.07 -23.04
N ALA A 321 -13.09 -7.79 -22.74
CA ALA A 321 -12.98 -8.56 -21.53
C ALA A 321 -12.64 -7.71 -20.30
N LEU A 322 -11.78 -6.70 -20.47
CA LEU A 322 -11.38 -5.77 -19.41
C LEU A 322 -11.00 -4.40 -19.97
N GLN A 323 -11.04 -3.40 -19.11
CA GLN A 323 -10.50 -2.06 -19.34
C GLN A 323 -9.61 -1.66 -18.16
N ILE A 324 -8.42 -1.18 -18.45
CA ILE A 324 -7.56 -0.56 -17.44
C ILE A 324 -8.04 0.88 -17.28
N LEU A 325 -8.55 1.19 -16.10
CA LEU A 325 -9.04 2.54 -15.76
C LEU A 325 -7.87 3.44 -15.32
N ARG A 326 -6.92 2.85 -14.59
CA ARG A 326 -5.76 3.57 -14.07
C ARG A 326 -4.59 2.63 -13.87
N TRP A 327 -3.38 3.19 -14.04
CA TRP A 327 -2.12 2.48 -13.81
C TRP A 327 -1.20 3.32 -12.94
N TYR A 328 -0.54 2.68 -11.97
CA TYR A 328 0.38 3.32 -11.04
C TYR A 328 1.70 2.53 -11.02
N ASP A 329 2.76 3.14 -11.56
CA ASP A 329 4.10 2.52 -11.58
C ASP A 329 4.73 2.45 -10.20
N ASN A 330 4.38 3.40 -9.32
CA ASN A 330 4.77 3.44 -7.93
C ASN A 330 3.53 3.59 -7.06
N ALA A 331 2.95 2.48 -6.66
CA ALA A 331 1.83 2.49 -5.75
C ALA A 331 2.31 2.41 -4.30
N TRP A 332 1.52 2.98 -3.39
CA TRP A 332 1.78 2.85 -1.97
C TRP A 332 1.59 1.38 -1.54
N SER A 333 2.63 0.79 -0.92
CA SER A 333 2.54 -0.55 -0.35
C SER A 333 1.96 -0.49 1.06
N GLN A 334 0.85 -1.19 1.29
CA GLN A 334 0.36 -1.48 2.64
C GLN A 334 1.03 -2.74 3.24
N ALA A 335 1.95 -3.37 2.51
CA ALA A 335 2.64 -4.58 2.97
C ALA A 335 3.49 -4.38 4.25
N ALA A 336 3.73 -3.12 4.65
CA ALA A 336 4.35 -2.79 5.93
C ALA A 336 3.39 -2.85 7.12
N LEU A 337 2.08 -2.93 6.87
CA LEU A 337 1.11 -3.12 7.94
C LEU A 337 1.03 -4.62 8.24
N PRO A 338 1.33 -5.07 9.46
CA PRO A 338 1.12 -6.47 9.82
C PRO A 338 -0.34 -6.83 9.56
N PRO A 339 -0.62 -8.06 9.14
CA PRO A 339 -1.99 -8.52 8.95
C PRO A 339 -2.76 -8.35 10.26
N TYR A 340 -4.06 -8.06 10.15
CA TYR A 340 -4.97 -8.05 11.28
C TYR A 340 -4.71 -9.29 12.17
N PRO A 341 -4.66 -9.13 13.51
CA PRO A 341 -4.56 -10.26 14.42
C PRO A 341 -5.83 -11.12 14.29
N GLY A 342 -5.64 -12.33 13.90
CA GLY A 342 -6.66 -13.26 13.37
C GLY A 342 -6.32 -13.68 11.94
N MET A 343 -5.61 -12.87 11.16
CA MET A 343 -4.81 -13.33 10.02
C MET A 343 -3.39 -13.65 10.51
N ALA A 344 -3.24 -14.62 11.40
CA ALA A 344 -1.99 -15.35 11.39
C ALA A 344 -1.85 -15.86 9.96
N VAL A 345 -0.91 -15.28 9.20
CA VAL A 345 -0.39 -15.92 8.01
C VAL A 345 0.18 -17.23 8.54
N ARG A 346 -0.66 -18.24 8.66
CA ARG A 346 -0.17 -19.59 8.53
C ARG A 346 0.44 -19.56 7.14
N GLY A 347 1.77 -19.56 7.09
CA GLY A 347 2.53 -20.03 5.95
C GLY A 347 2.19 -21.50 5.73
N GLY A 348 0.92 -21.78 5.55
CA GLY A 348 0.37 -23.05 5.17
C GLY A 348 0.02 -22.88 3.71
N ASN A 349 0.58 -23.73 2.86
CA ASN A 349 0.00 -24.09 1.59
C ASN A 349 -1.52 -24.10 1.78
N VAL A 350 -2.22 -23.16 1.15
CA VAL A 350 -3.66 -23.28 0.99
C VAL A 350 -3.80 -24.57 0.17
N PRO A 351 -4.42 -25.63 0.70
CA PRO A 351 -4.65 -26.84 -0.07
C PRO A 351 -5.44 -26.42 -1.31
N GLY A 352 -4.91 -26.64 -2.50
CA GLY A 352 -5.56 -26.32 -3.76
C GLY A 352 -5.11 -25.05 -4.47
N GLN A 353 -4.14 -24.25 -4.00
CA GLN A 353 -3.45 -23.35 -4.90
C GLN A 353 -2.50 -24.19 -5.78
N PRO A 354 -2.70 -24.23 -7.11
CA PRO A 354 -1.73 -24.84 -7.99
C PRO A 354 -0.42 -24.05 -7.81
N GLY A 355 0.55 -24.69 -7.19
CA GLY A 355 1.93 -24.20 -7.22
C GLY A 355 2.31 -24.14 -8.70
N PHE A 356 2.47 -22.94 -9.25
CA PHE A 356 3.15 -22.77 -10.50
C PHE A 356 4.62 -23.04 -10.26
N SER A 357 4.98 -24.32 -10.18
CA SER A 357 6.34 -24.77 -10.46
C SER A 357 6.56 -24.53 -11.95
N GLY A 358 7.44 -23.60 -12.26
CA GLY A 358 7.88 -23.35 -13.64
C GLY A 358 8.81 -24.47 -14.15
N ASP A 359 8.43 -25.72 -13.98
CA ASP A 359 9.09 -26.88 -14.57
C ASP A 359 8.12 -27.56 -15.53
N SER A 360 8.09 -27.03 -16.73
CA SER A 360 7.80 -27.80 -17.93
C SER A 360 8.72 -27.28 -19.03
N GLN A 361 9.89 -27.85 -19.08
CA GLN A 361 10.66 -27.94 -20.32
C GLN A 361 10.04 -28.96 -21.26
N PRO A 362 10.23 -28.78 -22.58
CA PRO A 362 9.56 -29.39 -23.72
C PRO A 362 9.70 -30.85 -23.83
#